data_88c63c61691b374f13a4e8d864dc907d
#
_entry.id   88c63c61691b374f13a4e8d864dc907d
#
_cell.length_a   1.000
_cell.length_b   1.000
_cell.length_c   1.000
_cell.angle_alpha   90.00
_cell.angle_beta   90.00
_cell.angle_gamma   90.00
#
_symmetry.space_group_name_H-M   'P 1'
#
loop_
_entity.id
_entity.type
_entity.pdbx_description
1 polymer ?
#
loop_
_entity_poly.entity_id
_entity_poly.type
_entity_poly.pdbx_seq_one_letter_code
_entity_poly.pdbx_strand_id
1 'polypeptide(L)'
;MNNFHRILYSNDEIIKQRNTKWYFAVIIFIVSVMLIATPFVSAKLLESPKSLMNQFKGVENGMIQALTDYDCQITNKTLDCQQEFSTYTNGDYQFFINVTEGQELDLPDKYVLFSQEVVTIFTRDGHLQGDYTLLDGTSFNELLELKEEENLDNQTLTGHLLQNISQSTLGTHIPQTYISVFIQYFIYVGLVSLVNMAINANRLKEKISFKQFVTMNILAMFSLALITAIIGLFSPVNATAIFPLLYMARVIMIYFKLLKSNQN
;
A
#
# COMPACT_ATOMS: atom_id res chain seq x y z
N MET A 1 16.31 -14.14 -28.46
CA MET A 1 16.07 -14.14 -27.00
C MET A 1 17.35 -14.06 -26.15
N ASN A 2 18.53 -14.43 -26.67
CA ASN A 2 19.75 -14.62 -25.86
C ASN A 2 20.34 -13.38 -25.16
N ASN A 3 19.86 -12.16 -25.42
CA ASN A 3 20.43 -10.93 -24.84
C ASN A 3 19.44 -10.12 -24.00
N PHE A 4 18.25 -10.68 -23.70
CA PHE A 4 17.23 -9.96 -22.93
C PHE A 4 17.70 -9.57 -21.53
N HIS A 5 18.51 -10.40 -20.87
CA HIS A 5 19.12 -10.09 -19.57
C HIS A 5 19.96 -8.80 -19.59
N ARG A 6 20.53 -8.40 -20.76
CA ARG A 6 21.32 -7.18 -20.90
C ARG A 6 20.50 -5.90 -20.74
N ILE A 7 19.17 -5.96 -20.90
CA ILE A 7 18.28 -4.81 -20.64
C ILE A 7 18.39 -4.35 -19.18
N LEU A 8 18.72 -5.24 -18.27
CA LEU A 8 18.83 -4.92 -16.85
C LEU A 8 19.90 -3.87 -16.55
N TYR A 9 20.99 -3.85 -17.33
CA TYR A 9 22.12 -2.96 -17.07
C TYR A 9 22.60 -2.13 -18.29
N SER A 10 22.10 -2.41 -19.49
CA SER A 10 22.56 -1.73 -20.73
C SER A 10 21.46 -0.89 -21.38
N ASN A 11 21.69 0.43 -21.46
CA ASN A 11 20.81 1.34 -22.16
C ASN A 11 20.86 1.14 -23.69
N ASP A 12 21.99 0.67 -24.25
CA ASP A 12 22.10 0.34 -25.68
C ASP A 12 21.17 -0.81 -26.04
N GLU A 13 21.08 -1.80 -25.18
CA GLU A 13 20.22 -2.94 -25.44
C GLU A 13 18.74 -2.53 -25.38
N ILE A 14 18.36 -1.61 -24.49
CA ILE A 14 17.02 -1.04 -24.47
C ILE A 14 16.70 -0.34 -25.79
N ILE A 15 17.63 0.46 -26.33
CA ILE A 15 17.44 1.17 -27.60
C ILE A 15 17.29 0.17 -28.75
N LYS A 16 18.10 -0.90 -28.80
CA LYS A 16 18.00 -1.95 -29.81
C LYS A 16 16.67 -2.70 -29.74
N GLN A 17 16.14 -2.91 -28.51
CA GLN A 17 14.90 -3.62 -28.29
C GLN A 17 13.63 -2.74 -28.45
N ARG A 18 13.75 -1.49 -28.93
CA ARG A 18 12.61 -0.57 -29.13
C ARG A 18 11.51 -1.10 -30.05
N ASN A 19 11.85 -2.06 -30.92
CA ASN A 19 10.92 -2.72 -31.85
C ASN A 19 10.34 -4.02 -31.30
N THR A 20 10.52 -4.29 -30.01
CA THR A 20 9.95 -5.47 -29.37
C THR A 20 8.44 -5.56 -29.61
N LYS A 21 7.94 -6.76 -29.83
CA LYS A 21 6.51 -7.00 -30.05
C LYS A 21 5.69 -6.45 -28.87
N TRP A 22 4.61 -5.74 -29.18
CA TRP A 22 3.82 -5.00 -28.19
C TRP A 22 3.32 -5.86 -27.03
N TYR A 23 2.85 -7.08 -27.32
CA TYR A 23 2.38 -7.98 -26.25
C TYR A 23 3.48 -8.31 -25.23
N PHE A 24 4.73 -8.41 -25.69
CA PHE A 24 5.85 -8.68 -24.80
C PHE A 24 6.18 -7.47 -23.92
N ALA A 25 6.11 -6.25 -24.47
CA ALA A 25 6.23 -5.04 -23.68
C ALA A 25 5.13 -4.94 -22.60
N VAL A 26 3.88 -5.31 -22.94
CA VAL A 26 2.76 -5.33 -21.98
C VAL A 26 3.04 -6.34 -20.86
N ILE A 27 3.50 -7.54 -21.16
CA ILE A 27 3.86 -8.54 -20.14
C ILE A 27 4.94 -7.99 -19.20
N ILE A 28 5.99 -7.37 -19.75
CA ILE A 28 7.06 -6.77 -18.95
C ILE A 28 6.51 -5.64 -18.07
N PHE A 29 5.61 -4.82 -18.60
CA PHE A 29 4.96 -3.77 -17.81
C PHE A 29 4.19 -4.34 -16.62
N ILE A 30 3.35 -5.36 -16.84
CA ILE A 30 2.60 -6.02 -15.77
C ILE A 30 3.55 -6.60 -14.71
N VAL A 31 4.59 -7.32 -15.14
CA VAL A 31 5.59 -7.87 -14.20
C VAL A 31 6.29 -6.76 -13.41
N SER A 32 6.63 -5.64 -14.07
CA SER A 32 7.26 -4.49 -13.39
C SER A 32 6.33 -3.88 -12.33
N VAL A 33 5.06 -3.72 -12.66
CA VAL A 33 4.04 -3.21 -11.71
C VAL A 33 3.90 -4.16 -10.52
N MET A 34 3.84 -5.46 -10.75
CA MET A 34 3.79 -6.46 -9.68
C MET A 34 5.01 -6.35 -8.75
N LEU A 35 6.21 -6.24 -9.33
CA LEU A 35 7.44 -6.09 -8.55
C LEU A 35 7.45 -4.81 -7.70
N ILE A 36 6.95 -3.69 -8.24
CA ILE A 36 6.88 -2.41 -7.51
C ILE A 36 5.82 -2.46 -6.40
N ALA A 37 4.69 -3.13 -6.63
CA ALA A 37 3.62 -3.25 -5.65
C ALA A 37 3.93 -4.25 -4.52
N THR A 38 4.76 -5.26 -4.77
CA THR A 38 5.08 -6.33 -3.81
C THR A 38 5.56 -5.81 -2.44
N PRO A 39 6.44 -4.80 -2.31
CA PRO A 39 6.86 -4.29 -1.01
C PRO A 39 5.71 -3.76 -0.15
N PHE A 40 4.73 -3.09 -0.76
CA PHE A 40 3.58 -2.55 -0.04
C PHE A 40 2.67 -3.66 0.48
N VAL A 41 2.42 -4.64 -0.38
CA VAL A 41 1.63 -5.83 -0.01
C VAL A 41 2.34 -6.61 1.09
N SER A 42 3.66 -6.81 0.96
CA SER A 42 4.46 -7.50 1.97
C SER A 42 4.48 -6.76 3.31
N ALA A 43 4.59 -5.43 3.30
CA ALA A 43 4.55 -4.62 4.51
C ALA A 43 3.24 -4.81 5.26
N LYS A 44 2.11 -4.83 4.55
CA LYS A 44 0.78 -5.06 5.14
C LYS A 44 0.61 -6.49 5.65
N LEU A 45 1.09 -7.50 4.91
CA LEU A 45 1.04 -8.90 5.32
C LEU A 45 1.91 -9.21 6.54
N LEU A 46 3.03 -8.52 6.70
CA LEU A 46 4.00 -8.72 7.78
C LEU A 46 3.76 -7.78 8.97
N GLU A 47 2.66 -7.04 8.96
CA GLU A 47 2.29 -6.14 10.05
C GLU A 47 2.10 -6.95 11.35
N SER A 48 2.87 -6.61 12.38
CA SER A 48 2.86 -7.33 13.64
C SER A 48 2.07 -6.58 14.72
N PRO A 49 1.54 -7.27 15.75
CA PRO A 49 0.87 -6.62 16.89
C PRO A 49 1.71 -5.49 17.49
N LYS A 50 3.01 -5.73 17.67
CA LYS A 50 3.95 -4.74 18.23
C LYS A 50 4.12 -3.51 17.33
N SER A 51 4.14 -3.71 16.01
CA SER A 51 4.23 -2.59 15.05
C SER A 51 3.00 -1.69 15.12
N LEU A 52 1.81 -2.31 15.14
CA LEU A 52 0.54 -1.60 15.27
C LEU A 52 0.42 -0.87 16.61
N MET A 53 0.83 -1.51 17.70
CA MET A 53 0.84 -0.86 19.01
C MET A 53 1.77 0.35 19.08
N ASN A 54 2.91 0.32 18.39
CA ASN A 54 3.80 1.48 18.29
C ASN A 54 3.16 2.63 17.50
N GLN A 55 2.39 2.32 16.46
CA GLN A 55 1.69 3.31 15.63
C GLN A 55 0.48 3.92 16.36
N PHE A 56 -0.27 3.11 17.12
CA PHE A 56 -1.48 3.51 17.82
C PHE A 56 -1.27 3.54 19.34
N LYS A 57 -0.11 4.01 19.78
CA LYS A 57 0.27 4.05 21.20
C LYS A 57 -0.76 4.81 22.03
N GLY A 58 -1.19 4.18 23.12
CA GLY A 58 -2.19 4.71 24.06
C GLY A 58 -3.59 4.16 23.83
N VAL A 59 -3.89 3.54 22.67
CA VAL A 59 -5.20 2.95 22.40
C VAL A 59 -5.49 1.76 23.33
N GLU A 60 -4.45 1.06 23.80
CA GLU A 60 -4.52 -0.09 24.68
C GLU A 60 -5.17 0.23 26.05
N ASN A 61 -5.10 1.50 26.45
CA ASN A 61 -5.62 1.89 27.77
C ASN A 61 -7.15 1.90 27.81
N GLY A 62 -7.81 2.08 26.66
CA GLY A 62 -9.27 2.25 26.64
C GLY A 62 -10.02 1.33 25.68
N MET A 63 -9.36 0.71 24.68
CA MET A 63 -10.06 -0.02 23.63
C MET A 63 -10.88 -1.21 24.16
N ILE A 64 -10.26 -2.07 24.96
CA ILE A 64 -10.92 -3.25 25.53
C ILE A 64 -11.94 -2.81 26.56
N GLN A 65 -11.56 -1.88 27.45
CA GLN A 65 -12.43 -1.35 28.48
C GLN A 65 -13.73 -0.76 27.88
N ALA A 66 -13.59 0.06 26.84
CA ALA A 66 -14.73 0.65 26.16
C ALA A 66 -15.71 -0.41 25.61
N LEU A 67 -15.19 -1.47 24.98
CA LEU A 67 -16.04 -2.54 24.42
C LEU A 67 -16.65 -3.44 25.52
N THR A 68 -15.97 -3.61 26.65
CA THR A 68 -16.46 -4.37 27.79
C THR A 68 -17.52 -3.60 28.58
N ASP A 69 -17.30 -2.32 28.89
CA ASP A 69 -18.23 -1.48 29.64
C ASP A 69 -19.61 -1.35 28.97
N TYR A 70 -19.66 -1.50 27.65
CA TYR A 70 -20.88 -1.47 26.85
C TYR A 70 -21.39 -2.86 26.44
N ASP A 71 -20.84 -3.93 27.01
CA ASP A 71 -21.22 -5.33 26.81
C ASP A 71 -21.29 -5.66 25.29
N CYS A 72 -20.21 -5.32 24.58
CA CYS A 72 -20.12 -5.53 23.15
C CYS A 72 -19.67 -6.96 22.82
N GLN A 73 -20.23 -7.53 21.77
CA GLN A 73 -19.83 -8.80 21.19
C GLN A 73 -19.83 -8.73 19.66
N ILE A 74 -19.07 -9.59 19.02
CA ILE A 74 -19.05 -9.68 17.57
C ILE A 74 -19.75 -10.97 17.16
N THR A 75 -20.89 -10.82 16.48
CA THR A 75 -21.70 -11.93 15.98
C THR A 75 -22.04 -11.71 14.51
N ASN A 76 -21.88 -12.77 13.69
CA ASN A 76 -22.08 -12.67 12.24
C ASN A 76 -21.26 -11.54 11.59
N LYS A 77 -20.03 -11.30 12.06
CA LYS A 77 -19.10 -10.26 11.61
C LYS A 77 -19.59 -8.82 11.85
N THR A 78 -20.54 -8.64 12.74
CA THR A 78 -21.07 -7.34 13.13
C THR A 78 -20.87 -7.13 14.62
N LEU A 79 -20.56 -5.89 15.00
CA LEU A 79 -20.49 -5.48 16.39
C LEU A 79 -21.90 -5.25 16.90
N ASP A 80 -22.25 -5.93 17.98
CA ASP A 80 -23.49 -5.79 18.72
C ASP A 80 -23.17 -5.37 20.15
N CYS A 81 -23.71 -4.24 20.58
CA CYS A 81 -23.55 -3.70 21.93
C CYS A 81 -24.92 -3.45 22.56
N GLN A 82 -25.07 -3.71 23.84
CA GLN A 82 -26.36 -3.54 24.54
C GLN A 82 -26.87 -2.09 24.55
N GLN A 83 -25.97 -1.11 24.42
CA GLN A 83 -26.32 0.30 24.43
C GLN A 83 -26.33 0.87 23.02
N GLU A 84 -27.19 1.89 22.81
CA GLU A 84 -27.12 2.75 21.65
C GLU A 84 -25.81 3.54 21.62
N PHE A 85 -25.69 4.51 20.69
CA PHE A 85 -24.50 5.34 20.56
C PHE A 85 -23.97 5.86 21.90
N SER A 86 -22.69 5.67 22.14
CA SER A 86 -21.99 6.08 23.38
C SER A 86 -20.59 6.60 23.09
N THR A 87 -20.08 7.43 23.98
CA THR A 87 -18.71 7.93 23.92
C THR A 87 -17.97 7.61 25.22
N TYR A 88 -16.73 7.16 25.07
CA TYR A 88 -15.84 6.85 26.17
C TYR A 88 -14.50 7.53 25.94
N THR A 89 -13.94 8.20 26.95
CA THR A 89 -12.65 8.87 26.84
C THR A 89 -11.66 8.25 27.79
N ASN A 90 -10.49 7.87 27.28
CA ASN A 90 -9.40 7.37 28.11
C ASN A 90 -8.06 7.87 27.55
N GLY A 91 -7.31 8.57 28.37
CA GLY A 91 -6.07 9.23 27.96
C GLY A 91 -6.31 10.23 26.84
N ASP A 92 -5.55 10.07 25.75
CA ASP A 92 -5.62 10.95 24.57
C ASP A 92 -6.69 10.50 23.56
N TYR A 93 -7.30 9.32 23.75
CA TYR A 93 -8.26 8.76 22.79
C TYR A 93 -9.70 8.97 23.22
N GLN A 94 -10.54 9.26 22.25
CA GLN A 94 -11.99 9.19 22.37
C GLN A 94 -12.52 8.02 21.57
N PHE A 95 -13.30 7.18 22.22
CA PHE A 95 -13.93 6.00 21.64
C PHE A 95 -15.39 6.30 21.40
N PHE A 96 -15.86 6.08 20.19
CA PHE A 96 -17.25 6.22 19.78
C PHE A 96 -17.78 4.83 19.48
N ILE A 97 -18.79 4.41 20.23
CA ILE A 97 -19.32 3.04 20.21
C ILE A 97 -20.69 3.05 19.57
N ASN A 98 -20.97 2.05 18.74
CA ASN A 98 -22.22 1.86 18.02
C ASN A 98 -22.58 3.07 17.13
N VAL A 99 -21.60 3.54 16.37
CA VAL A 99 -21.75 4.65 15.44
C VAL A 99 -22.59 4.22 14.24
N THR A 100 -23.62 4.99 13.90
CA THR A 100 -24.47 4.76 12.73
C THR A 100 -24.04 5.64 11.54
N GLU A 101 -24.30 5.16 10.33
CA GLU A 101 -23.97 5.91 9.11
C GLU A 101 -24.71 7.26 9.07
N GLY A 102 -24.00 8.32 8.73
CA GLY A 102 -24.56 9.68 8.65
C GLY A 102 -24.64 10.44 9.98
N GLN A 103 -24.15 9.87 11.09
CA GLN A 103 -24.11 10.56 12.37
C GLN A 103 -23.01 11.65 12.34
N GLU A 104 -23.39 12.88 12.68
CA GLU A 104 -22.43 13.98 12.86
C GLU A 104 -21.69 13.82 14.19
N LEU A 105 -20.35 13.72 14.10
CA LEU A 105 -19.47 13.55 15.25
C LEU A 105 -18.43 14.67 15.27
N ASP A 106 -18.18 15.21 16.45
CA ASP A 106 -17.03 16.09 16.69
C ASP A 106 -15.80 15.22 16.98
N LEU A 107 -14.96 15.04 15.97
CA LEU A 107 -13.85 14.09 16.00
C LEU A 107 -12.57 14.78 16.50
N PRO A 108 -11.97 14.31 17.59
CA PRO A 108 -10.68 14.78 18.08
C PRO A 108 -9.51 14.30 17.21
N ASP A 109 -8.29 14.71 17.57
CA ASP A 109 -7.05 14.30 16.88
C ASP A 109 -6.75 12.78 16.97
N LYS A 110 -7.25 12.13 18.01
CA LYS A 110 -7.11 10.68 18.23
C LYS A 110 -8.45 10.08 18.61
N TYR A 111 -8.95 9.18 17.79
CA TYR A 111 -10.22 8.55 18.04
C TYR A 111 -10.29 7.11 17.52
N VAL A 112 -11.25 6.37 18.08
CA VAL A 112 -11.66 5.05 17.62
C VAL A 112 -13.17 5.08 17.39
N LEU A 113 -13.59 4.73 16.18
CA LEU A 113 -15.00 4.58 15.81
C LEU A 113 -15.33 3.10 15.70
N PHE A 114 -16.27 2.64 16.49
CA PHE A 114 -16.86 1.31 16.40
C PHE A 114 -18.25 1.45 15.79
N SER A 115 -18.40 1.11 14.51
CA SER A 115 -19.70 0.94 13.87
C SER A 115 -20.08 -0.54 13.83
N GLN A 116 -21.27 -0.86 13.37
CA GLN A 116 -21.73 -2.25 13.29
C GLN A 116 -20.85 -3.14 12.38
N GLU A 117 -20.32 -2.60 11.31
CA GLU A 117 -19.59 -3.39 10.31
C GLU A 117 -18.09 -3.09 10.29
N VAL A 118 -17.68 -1.92 10.75
CA VAL A 118 -16.31 -1.41 10.56
C VAL A 118 -15.81 -0.72 11.82
N VAL A 119 -14.55 -0.95 12.13
CA VAL A 119 -13.81 -0.16 13.11
C VAL A 119 -12.80 0.73 12.40
N THR A 120 -12.73 1.99 12.85
CA THR A 120 -11.78 2.97 12.34
C THR A 120 -10.98 3.55 13.50
N ILE A 121 -9.66 3.52 13.40
CA ILE A 121 -8.75 4.11 14.38
C ILE A 121 -7.95 5.20 13.67
N PHE A 122 -7.97 6.38 14.23
CA PHE A 122 -7.30 7.54 13.66
C PHE A 122 -6.38 8.21 14.68
N THR A 123 -5.17 8.54 14.21
CA THR A 123 -4.21 9.36 14.92
C THR A 123 -3.53 10.29 13.92
N ARG A 124 -2.74 11.26 14.41
CA ARG A 124 -1.89 12.08 13.51
C ARG A 124 -0.86 11.27 12.74
N ASP A 125 -0.43 10.13 13.30
CA ASP A 125 0.65 9.30 12.77
C ASP A 125 0.15 8.10 11.96
N GLY A 126 -1.17 7.81 11.99
CA GLY A 126 -1.72 6.65 11.32
C GLY A 126 -3.23 6.58 11.28
N HIS A 127 -3.69 5.79 10.33
CA HIS A 127 -5.09 5.43 10.14
C HIS A 127 -5.19 3.92 9.93
N LEU A 128 -6.07 3.27 10.68
CA LEU A 128 -6.41 1.86 10.53
C LEU A 128 -7.91 1.74 10.38
N GLN A 129 -8.34 1.01 9.35
CA GLN A 129 -9.73 0.65 9.16
C GLN A 129 -9.81 -0.83 8.85
N GLY A 130 -10.80 -1.51 9.41
CA GLY A 130 -11.06 -2.92 9.15
C GLY A 130 -12.45 -3.33 9.58
N ASP A 131 -12.82 -4.54 9.19
CA ASP A 131 -14.07 -5.19 9.59
C ASP A 131 -13.84 -6.20 10.71
N TYR A 132 -14.90 -6.84 11.15
CA TYR A 132 -14.86 -7.81 12.23
C TYR A 132 -14.77 -9.28 11.77
N THR A 133 -14.46 -9.53 10.49
CA THR A 133 -14.48 -10.89 9.91
C THR A 133 -13.58 -11.87 10.65
N LEU A 134 -12.41 -11.43 11.12
CA LEU A 134 -11.46 -12.26 11.87
C LEU A 134 -11.70 -12.28 13.37
N LEU A 135 -12.69 -11.52 13.83
CA LEU A 135 -13.11 -11.43 15.23
C LEU A 135 -14.50 -12.03 15.44
N ASP A 136 -15.08 -12.70 14.43
CA ASP A 136 -16.42 -13.27 14.53
C ASP A 136 -16.52 -14.30 15.67
N GLY A 137 -17.55 -14.21 16.48
CA GLY A 137 -17.75 -15.02 17.68
C GLY A 137 -16.98 -14.53 18.92
N THR A 138 -16.36 -13.35 18.89
CA THR A 138 -15.63 -12.79 20.04
C THR A 138 -16.56 -12.05 20.97
N SER A 139 -16.55 -12.44 22.27
CA SER A 139 -17.11 -11.67 23.38
C SER A 139 -15.98 -10.93 24.09
N PHE A 140 -16.12 -9.61 24.28
CA PHE A 140 -15.08 -8.81 24.94
C PHE A 140 -15.03 -9.07 26.45
N ASN A 141 -16.13 -9.54 27.07
CA ASN A 141 -16.15 -10.00 28.47
C ASN A 141 -15.31 -11.28 28.63
N GLU A 142 -15.46 -12.26 27.71
CA GLU A 142 -14.65 -13.48 27.73
C GLU A 142 -13.16 -13.20 27.47
N LEU A 143 -12.84 -12.22 26.60
CA LEU A 143 -11.46 -11.79 26.39
C LEU A 143 -10.84 -11.18 27.67
N LEU A 144 -11.63 -10.50 28.48
CA LEU A 144 -11.17 -9.94 29.74
C LEU A 144 -10.90 -11.06 30.77
N GLU A 145 -11.74 -12.09 30.82
CA GLU A 145 -11.55 -13.28 31.67
C GLU A 145 -10.27 -14.04 31.25
N LEU A 146 -10.09 -14.30 29.95
CA LEU A 146 -8.86 -14.92 29.40
C LEU A 146 -7.60 -14.13 29.70
N LYS A 147 -7.68 -12.80 29.65
CA LYS A 147 -6.57 -11.92 30.02
C LYS A 147 -6.13 -12.13 31.47
N GLU A 148 -7.07 -12.27 32.39
CA GLU A 148 -6.78 -12.51 33.81
C GLU A 148 -6.20 -13.91 34.03
N GLU A 149 -6.77 -14.94 33.39
CA GLU A 149 -6.30 -16.32 33.47
C GLU A 149 -4.88 -16.52 32.91
N GLU A 150 -4.59 -15.93 31.76
CA GLU A 150 -3.29 -16.05 31.07
C GLU A 150 -2.28 -14.97 31.47
N ASN A 151 -2.67 -14.05 32.37
CA ASN A 151 -1.84 -12.92 32.81
C ASN A 151 -1.30 -12.07 31.64
N LEU A 152 -2.14 -11.84 30.61
CA LEU A 152 -1.80 -11.03 29.45
C LEU A 152 -1.90 -9.54 29.79
N ASP A 153 -1.01 -8.74 29.23
CA ASP A 153 -1.11 -7.29 29.33
C ASP A 153 -2.07 -6.72 28.28
N ASN A 154 -2.63 -5.54 28.56
CA ASN A 154 -3.54 -4.84 27.64
C ASN A 154 -2.87 -4.57 26.29
N GLN A 155 -1.58 -4.32 26.27
CA GLN A 155 -0.84 -4.01 25.05
C GLN A 155 -0.79 -5.22 24.11
N THR A 156 -0.52 -6.41 24.64
CA THR A 156 -0.50 -7.65 23.87
C THR A 156 -1.88 -7.96 23.29
N LEU A 157 -2.90 -7.92 24.12
CA LEU A 157 -4.28 -8.23 23.70
C LEU A 157 -4.78 -7.24 22.66
N THR A 158 -4.65 -5.93 22.92
CA THR A 158 -5.02 -4.89 21.95
C THR A 158 -4.21 -5.00 20.65
N GLY A 159 -2.91 -5.33 20.75
CA GLY A 159 -2.08 -5.55 19.57
C GLY A 159 -2.59 -6.66 18.66
N HIS A 160 -3.07 -7.78 19.22
CA HIS A 160 -3.71 -8.86 18.46
C HIS A 160 -5.06 -8.44 17.86
N LEU A 161 -5.88 -7.68 18.58
CA LEU A 161 -7.12 -7.12 18.04
C LEU A 161 -6.84 -6.20 16.84
N LEU A 162 -5.89 -5.29 16.97
CA LEU A 162 -5.46 -4.41 15.87
C LEU A 162 -4.95 -5.18 14.67
N GLN A 163 -4.20 -6.26 14.89
CA GLN A 163 -3.72 -7.12 13.82
C GLN A 163 -4.86 -7.81 13.09
N ASN A 164 -5.83 -8.38 13.80
CA ASN A 164 -7.01 -9.01 13.19
C ASN A 164 -7.82 -8.00 12.38
N ILE A 165 -8.05 -6.80 12.91
CA ILE A 165 -8.71 -5.69 12.21
C ILE A 165 -7.92 -5.30 10.95
N SER A 166 -6.60 -5.16 11.06
CA SER A 166 -5.76 -4.83 9.91
C SER A 166 -5.80 -5.92 8.83
N GLN A 167 -5.78 -7.18 9.23
CA GLN A 167 -5.75 -8.31 8.32
C GLN A 167 -7.11 -8.61 7.68
N SER A 168 -8.22 -8.21 8.29
CA SER A 168 -9.57 -8.38 7.72
C SER A 168 -9.72 -7.71 6.35
N THR A 169 -9.00 -6.62 6.12
CA THR A 169 -9.03 -5.86 4.86
C THR A 169 -8.06 -6.35 3.78
N LEU A 170 -7.25 -7.38 4.04
CA LEU A 170 -6.24 -7.84 3.05
C LEU A 170 -6.88 -8.26 1.72
N GLY A 171 -8.05 -8.88 1.76
CA GLY A 171 -8.77 -9.31 0.56
C GLY A 171 -9.11 -8.17 -0.40
N THR A 172 -9.36 -6.97 0.11
CA THR A 172 -9.65 -5.76 -0.67
C THR A 172 -8.40 -4.92 -0.90
N HIS A 173 -7.54 -4.80 0.10
CA HIS A 173 -6.35 -3.96 0.06
C HIS A 173 -5.32 -4.43 -0.98
N ILE A 174 -5.09 -5.75 -1.09
CA ILE A 174 -4.11 -6.30 -2.02
C ILE A 174 -4.48 -5.99 -3.49
N PRO A 175 -5.69 -6.34 -4.00
CA PRO A 175 -6.09 -5.99 -5.35
C PRO A 175 -6.08 -4.48 -5.59
N GLN A 176 -6.56 -3.68 -4.63
CA GLN A 176 -6.58 -2.22 -4.74
C GLN A 176 -5.17 -1.64 -4.88
N THR A 177 -4.20 -2.16 -4.13
CA THR A 177 -2.79 -1.74 -4.22
C THR A 177 -2.24 -2.03 -5.61
N TYR A 178 -2.44 -3.24 -6.15
CA TYR A 178 -1.98 -3.58 -7.50
C TYR A 178 -2.65 -2.72 -8.58
N ILE A 179 -3.96 -2.47 -8.49
CA ILE A 179 -4.70 -1.64 -9.43
C ILE A 179 -4.20 -0.18 -9.36
N SER A 180 -4.04 0.37 -8.17
CA SER A 180 -3.56 1.75 -7.98
C SER A 180 -2.16 1.95 -8.55
N VAL A 181 -1.23 1.03 -8.26
CA VAL A 181 0.13 1.06 -8.80
C VAL A 181 0.10 0.89 -10.32
N PHE A 182 -0.74 -0.01 -10.86
CA PHE A 182 -0.90 -0.18 -12.30
C PHE A 182 -1.35 1.10 -12.99
N ILE A 183 -2.41 1.75 -12.51
CA ILE A 183 -2.94 3.00 -13.07
C ILE A 183 -1.88 4.10 -12.99
N GLN A 184 -1.24 4.27 -11.84
CA GLN A 184 -0.22 5.28 -11.63
C GLN A 184 0.93 5.14 -12.63
N TYR A 185 1.48 3.94 -12.79
CA TYR A 185 2.61 3.72 -13.70
C TYR A 185 2.22 3.67 -15.17
N PHE A 186 1.00 3.27 -15.49
CA PHE A 186 0.45 3.38 -16.83
C PHE A 186 0.42 4.84 -17.30
N ILE A 187 -0.13 5.73 -16.46
CA ILE A 187 -0.15 7.18 -16.73
C ILE A 187 1.29 7.73 -16.82
N TYR A 188 2.14 7.35 -15.85
CA TYR A 188 3.51 7.85 -15.78
C TYR A 188 4.35 7.47 -17.00
N VAL A 189 4.34 6.21 -17.43
CA VAL A 189 5.03 5.74 -18.64
C VAL A 189 4.47 6.43 -19.89
N GLY A 190 3.16 6.62 -19.98
CA GLY A 190 2.49 7.32 -21.06
C GLY A 190 2.95 8.78 -21.17
N LEU A 191 2.90 9.52 -20.05
CA LEU A 191 3.32 10.93 -20.00
C LEU A 191 4.81 11.11 -20.33
N VAL A 192 5.68 10.30 -19.72
CA VAL A 192 7.13 10.35 -20.01
C VAL A 192 7.41 10.04 -21.48
N SER A 193 6.66 9.12 -22.09
CA SER A 193 6.81 8.78 -23.50
C SER A 193 6.35 9.91 -24.43
N LEU A 194 5.26 10.60 -24.08
CA LEU A 194 4.77 11.78 -24.80
C LEU A 194 5.78 12.93 -24.73
N VAL A 195 6.31 13.23 -23.54
CA VAL A 195 7.31 14.26 -23.34
C VAL A 195 8.58 13.95 -24.14
N ASN A 196 9.07 12.71 -24.07
CA ASN A 196 10.23 12.28 -24.86
C ASN A 196 9.97 12.41 -26.35
N MET A 197 8.80 12.03 -26.85
CA MET A 197 8.43 12.18 -28.24
C MET A 197 8.40 13.66 -28.66
N ALA A 198 7.78 14.53 -27.85
CA ALA A 198 7.67 15.95 -28.15
C ALA A 198 9.05 16.65 -28.20
N ILE A 199 9.92 16.38 -27.21
CA ILE A 199 11.27 16.95 -27.16
C ILE A 199 12.11 16.50 -28.35
N ASN A 200 11.89 15.29 -28.85
CA ASN A 200 12.70 14.64 -29.84
C ASN A 200 12.19 14.76 -31.27
N ALA A 201 10.96 15.23 -31.46
CA ALA A 201 10.35 15.31 -32.81
C ALA A 201 11.22 16.01 -33.85
N ASN A 202 12.01 17.01 -33.41
CA ASN A 202 12.87 17.82 -34.29
C ASN A 202 14.39 17.57 -34.11
N ARG A 203 14.77 16.70 -33.14
CA ARG A 203 16.21 16.51 -32.81
C ARG A 203 16.78 15.19 -33.28
N LEU A 204 15.94 14.22 -33.59
CA LEU A 204 16.36 12.90 -34.05
C LEU A 204 16.31 12.85 -35.59
N LYS A 205 17.40 12.40 -36.21
CA LYS A 205 17.44 12.11 -37.67
C LYS A 205 16.47 10.98 -38.04
N GLU A 206 16.36 9.97 -37.15
CA GLU A 206 15.46 8.86 -37.30
C GLU A 206 14.17 9.14 -36.53
N LYS A 207 13.00 9.07 -37.19
CA LYS A 207 11.69 9.24 -36.56
C LYS A 207 11.37 8.03 -35.68
N ILE A 208 11.37 8.25 -34.38
CA ILE A 208 10.95 7.23 -33.39
C ILE A 208 9.47 7.41 -33.11
N SER A 209 8.70 6.34 -33.22
CA SER A 209 7.25 6.35 -32.97
C SER A 209 6.95 6.38 -31.46
N PHE A 210 5.77 6.86 -31.09
CA PHE A 210 5.29 6.84 -29.71
C PHE A 210 5.38 5.42 -29.10
N LYS A 211 4.96 4.40 -29.86
CA LYS A 211 5.06 3.00 -29.46
C LYS A 211 6.48 2.58 -29.08
N GLN A 212 7.49 3.04 -29.83
CA GLN A 212 8.88 2.73 -29.54
C GLN A 212 9.36 3.42 -28.26
N PHE A 213 8.94 4.68 -28.01
CA PHE A 213 9.23 5.37 -26.75
C PHE A 213 8.59 4.65 -25.56
N VAL A 214 7.31 4.27 -25.66
CA VAL A 214 6.63 3.50 -24.63
C VAL A 214 7.36 2.18 -24.37
N THR A 215 7.76 1.46 -25.41
CA THR A 215 8.51 0.21 -25.27
C THR A 215 9.84 0.42 -24.54
N MET A 216 10.63 1.43 -24.92
CA MET A 216 11.90 1.74 -24.25
C MET A 216 11.69 2.11 -22.78
N ASN A 217 10.66 2.90 -22.46
CA ASN A 217 10.34 3.31 -21.11
C ASN A 217 9.89 2.13 -20.24
N ILE A 218 9.10 1.20 -20.78
CA ILE A 218 8.73 -0.05 -20.09
C ILE A 218 9.97 -0.91 -19.81
N LEU A 219 10.86 -1.07 -20.79
CA LEU A 219 12.10 -1.83 -20.61
C LEU A 219 13.04 -1.18 -19.57
N ALA A 220 13.10 0.16 -19.55
CA ALA A 220 13.85 0.90 -18.53
C ALA A 220 13.26 0.69 -17.12
N MET A 221 11.95 0.66 -17.01
CA MET A 221 11.21 0.45 -15.77
C MET A 221 11.50 -0.93 -15.16
N PHE A 222 11.54 -1.98 -15.97
CA PHE A 222 11.66 -3.37 -15.51
C PHE A 222 12.88 -3.63 -14.64
N SER A 223 14.05 -3.18 -15.05
CA SER A 223 15.28 -3.40 -14.28
C SER A 223 15.27 -2.65 -12.93
N LEU A 224 14.68 -1.46 -12.92
CA LEU A 224 14.56 -0.67 -11.71
C LEU A 224 13.49 -1.24 -10.78
N ALA A 225 12.41 -1.81 -11.33
CA ALA A 225 11.40 -2.52 -10.59
C ALA A 225 11.99 -3.71 -9.79
N LEU A 226 12.93 -4.45 -10.38
CA LEU A 226 13.66 -5.51 -9.68
C LEU A 226 14.48 -4.98 -8.50
N ILE A 227 15.25 -3.90 -8.71
CA ILE A 227 16.04 -3.28 -7.64
C ILE A 227 15.12 -2.75 -6.54
N THR A 228 14.06 -2.08 -6.93
CA THR A 228 13.07 -1.51 -6.00
C THR A 228 12.36 -2.59 -5.19
N ALA A 229 12.00 -3.72 -5.81
CA ALA A 229 11.41 -4.85 -5.10
C ALA A 229 12.34 -5.37 -4.00
N ILE A 230 13.64 -5.51 -4.30
CA ILE A 230 14.64 -5.95 -3.30
C ILE A 230 14.78 -4.92 -2.17
N ILE A 231 14.95 -3.64 -2.49
CA ILE A 231 15.05 -2.58 -1.47
C ILE A 231 13.76 -2.52 -0.64
N GLY A 232 12.61 -2.65 -1.29
CA GLY A 232 11.31 -2.55 -0.67
C GLY A 232 10.99 -3.66 0.33
N LEU A 233 11.60 -4.84 0.21
CA LEU A 233 11.48 -5.90 1.22
C LEU A 233 12.09 -5.47 2.58
N PHE A 234 13.08 -4.57 2.57
CA PHE A 234 13.70 -4.03 3.78
C PHE A 234 13.13 -2.68 4.20
N SER A 235 12.69 -1.87 3.25
CA SER A 235 12.18 -0.52 3.50
C SER A 235 11.22 -0.07 2.39
N PRO A 236 9.92 -0.37 2.50
CA PRO A 236 8.91 -0.03 1.49
C PRO A 236 8.84 1.48 1.19
N VAL A 237 8.94 2.31 2.23
CA VAL A 237 8.89 3.79 2.10
C VAL A 237 10.06 4.31 1.26
N ASN A 238 11.28 3.82 1.51
CA ASN A 238 12.45 4.24 0.74
C ASN A 238 12.37 3.75 -0.72
N ALA A 239 11.84 2.56 -0.95
CA ALA A 239 11.65 2.02 -2.29
C ALA A 239 10.75 2.92 -3.15
N THR A 240 9.65 3.43 -2.59
CA THR A 240 8.74 4.34 -3.30
C THR A 240 9.36 5.67 -3.65
N ALA A 241 10.16 6.24 -2.76
CA ALA A 241 10.84 7.51 -3.01
C ALA A 241 11.97 7.39 -4.04
N ILE A 242 12.73 6.29 -3.99
CA ILE A 242 13.90 6.07 -4.84
C ILE A 242 13.51 5.69 -6.27
N PHE A 243 12.45 4.89 -6.46
CA PHE A 243 12.09 4.37 -7.79
C PHE A 243 11.86 5.48 -8.84
N PRO A 244 11.02 6.51 -8.61
CA PRO A 244 10.78 7.55 -9.59
C PRO A 244 12.05 8.30 -9.99
N LEU A 245 12.94 8.57 -9.02
CA LEU A 245 14.21 9.25 -9.25
C LEU A 245 15.15 8.43 -10.15
N LEU A 246 15.33 7.16 -9.83
CA LEU A 246 16.15 6.25 -10.63
C LEU A 246 15.57 6.03 -12.03
N TYR A 247 14.25 5.92 -12.12
CA TYR A 247 13.57 5.76 -13.41
C TYR A 247 13.76 6.98 -14.30
N MET A 248 13.54 8.19 -13.80
CA MET A 248 13.77 9.42 -14.55
C MET A 248 15.24 9.57 -14.97
N ALA A 249 16.18 9.31 -14.06
CA ALA A 249 17.60 9.35 -14.38
C ALA A 249 17.95 8.38 -15.52
N ARG A 250 17.41 7.15 -15.48
CA ARG A 250 17.65 6.16 -16.52
C ARG A 250 17.03 6.54 -17.87
N VAL A 251 15.80 7.04 -17.86
CA VAL A 251 15.13 7.54 -19.08
C VAL A 251 15.94 8.67 -19.73
N ILE A 252 16.43 9.61 -18.92
CA ILE A 252 17.30 10.71 -19.38
C ILE A 252 18.60 10.16 -20.02
N MET A 253 19.24 9.18 -19.38
CA MET A 253 20.45 8.54 -19.93
C MET A 253 20.20 7.83 -21.25
N ILE A 254 19.08 7.10 -21.39
CA ILE A 254 18.67 6.46 -22.65
C ILE A 254 18.49 7.52 -23.73
N TYR A 255 17.82 8.61 -23.38
CA TYR A 255 17.59 9.72 -24.30
C TYR A 255 18.89 10.38 -24.79
N PHE A 256 19.82 10.72 -23.90
CA PHE A 256 21.12 11.30 -24.31
C PHE A 256 21.92 10.33 -25.21
N LYS A 257 21.85 9.04 -24.91
CA LYS A 257 22.53 8.03 -25.73
C LYS A 257 21.91 7.89 -27.12
N LEU A 258 20.59 8.00 -27.20
CA LEU A 258 19.85 8.01 -28.45
C LEU A 258 20.20 9.22 -29.30
N LEU A 259 20.35 10.41 -28.73
CA LEU A 259 20.81 11.62 -29.43
C LEU A 259 22.23 11.43 -29.97
N LYS A 260 23.15 10.90 -29.15
CA LYS A 260 24.54 10.68 -29.56
C LYS A 260 24.66 9.65 -30.68
N SER A 261 23.88 8.59 -30.64
CA SER A 261 23.84 7.54 -31.67
C SER A 261 23.32 8.06 -33.04
N ASN A 262 22.53 9.14 -33.05
CA ASN A 262 21.98 9.76 -34.26
C ASN A 262 22.87 10.87 -34.84
N GLN A 263 23.95 11.26 -34.15
CA GLN A 263 24.88 12.28 -34.65
C GLN A 263 26.05 11.66 -35.45
N ASN A 264 26.35 10.39 -35.20
CA ASN A 264 27.34 9.59 -35.93
C ASN A 264 26.66 8.83 -37.06
#